data_d939d4976d0baf31651be35a6faf849f
#
_entry.id   d939d4976d0baf31651be35a6faf849f
#
_cell.length_a   1.000
_cell.length_b   1.000
_cell.length_c   1.000
_cell.angle_alpha   90.00
_cell.angle_beta   90.00
_cell.angle_gamma   90.00
#
_symmetry.space_group_name_H-M   'P 1'
#
loop_
_entity.id
_entity.type
_entity.pdbx_description
1 polymer ?
#
loop_
_entity_poly.entity_id
_entity_poly.type
_entity_poly.pdbx_seq_one_letter_code
_entity_poly.pdbx_strand_id
1 'polypeptide(L)'
;LLVQGTWKDIARLNEVQSEWVVVGQPLAEAAKVTLDHKAPIAATIMILMIIAMVFDFIPVAAVIVAALLMVLTECLRNVEDAYKTINWESIVLIAAMLPMSLALEKTGASAMISSGLVSYLGDFGPIILLAGIYFTTSLLTMFISNTATAVLLAPIALKAALDIGVSPYPFLFAVTVAASMCFASPFSTPPNALVMSAGKYTFMDYVKVGLPLQVIMGIVMVSVAFIVSVLREVFM
;
A
#
# COMPACT_ATOMS: atom_id res chain seq x y z
N LEU A 1 -41.69 -2.71 -21.92
CA LEU A 1 -41.05 -2.79 -23.23
C LEU A 1 -39.80 -3.66 -23.11
N LEU A 2 -39.70 -4.71 -23.95
CA LEU A 2 -38.47 -5.52 -24.00
C LEU A 2 -37.60 -4.93 -25.11
N VAL A 3 -36.41 -4.46 -24.74
CA VAL A 3 -35.46 -3.87 -25.69
C VAL A 3 -34.24 -4.77 -25.75
N GLN A 4 -33.80 -5.13 -26.94
CA GLN A 4 -32.59 -5.90 -27.20
C GLN A 4 -31.52 -4.99 -27.80
N GLY A 5 -30.35 -4.98 -27.24
CA GLY A 5 -29.21 -4.17 -27.69
C GLY A 5 -27.91 -4.61 -27.05
N THR A 6 -26.81 -3.93 -27.40
CA THR A 6 -25.57 -4.16 -26.74
C THR A 6 -25.62 -3.63 -25.29
N TRP A 7 -24.86 -4.24 -24.36
CA TRP A 7 -24.80 -3.80 -22.96
C TRP A 7 -24.43 -2.31 -22.83
N LYS A 8 -23.67 -1.78 -23.78
CA LYS A 8 -23.27 -0.38 -23.84
C LYS A 8 -24.43 0.55 -24.17
N ASP A 9 -25.33 0.10 -25.06
CA ASP A 9 -26.52 0.84 -25.44
C ASP A 9 -27.58 0.80 -24.34
N ILE A 10 -27.75 -0.34 -23.69
CA ILE A 10 -28.64 -0.50 -22.53
C ILE A 10 -28.14 0.36 -21.34
N ALA A 11 -26.83 0.48 -21.13
CA ALA A 11 -26.27 1.35 -20.10
C ALA A 11 -26.56 2.84 -20.39
N ARG A 12 -26.51 3.27 -21.67
CA ARG A 12 -26.87 4.65 -22.05
C ARG A 12 -28.34 4.97 -21.80
N LEU A 13 -29.23 3.99 -21.96
CA LEU A 13 -30.64 4.16 -21.61
C LEU A 13 -30.86 4.42 -20.12
N ASN A 14 -29.99 3.90 -19.27
CA ASN A 14 -30.06 4.14 -17.83
C ASN A 14 -29.58 5.55 -17.42
N GLU A 15 -28.80 6.24 -18.26
CA GLU A 15 -28.42 7.64 -18.04
C GLU A 15 -29.56 8.62 -18.31
N VAL A 16 -30.56 8.22 -19.11
CA VAL A 16 -31.77 9.02 -19.40
C VAL A 16 -32.88 8.67 -18.39
N GLN A 17 -32.65 9.03 -17.13
CA GLN A 17 -33.52 8.66 -15.98
C GLN A 17 -34.94 9.24 -16.01
N SER A 18 -35.26 10.16 -16.94
CA SER A 18 -36.57 10.79 -16.98
C SER A 18 -37.66 9.96 -17.68
N GLU A 19 -37.29 9.00 -18.52
CA GLU A 19 -38.23 8.24 -19.33
C GLU A 19 -38.13 6.71 -19.18
N TRP A 20 -37.01 6.19 -18.70
CA TRP A 20 -36.74 4.76 -18.68
C TRP A 20 -36.16 4.27 -17.34
N VAL A 21 -36.70 3.19 -16.85
CA VAL A 21 -36.14 2.44 -15.72
C VAL A 21 -35.62 1.11 -16.25
N VAL A 22 -34.29 0.92 -16.21
CA VAL A 22 -33.65 -0.34 -16.60
C VAL A 22 -33.69 -1.29 -15.42
N VAL A 23 -34.43 -2.40 -15.56
CA VAL A 23 -34.52 -3.46 -14.56
C VAL A 23 -33.36 -4.42 -14.78
N GLY A 24 -32.35 -4.38 -13.93
CA GLY A 24 -31.12 -5.17 -14.02
C GLY A 24 -29.90 -4.34 -13.67
N GLN A 25 -28.72 -4.94 -13.77
CA GLN A 25 -27.44 -4.25 -13.58
C GLN A 25 -26.60 -4.33 -14.87
N PRO A 26 -26.97 -3.60 -15.95
CA PRO A 26 -26.29 -3.73 -17.24
C PRO A 26 -24.81 -3.33 -17.19
N LEU A 27 -24.44 -2.36 -16.33
CA LEU A 27 -23.04 -1.96 -16.14
C LEU A 27 -22.22 -3.04 -15.43
N ALA A 28 -22.79 -3.74 -14.45
CA ALA A 28 -22.11 -4.82 -13.75
C ALA A 28 -21.93 -6.06 -14.64
N GLU A 29 -22.89 -6.32 -15.55
CA GLU A 29 -22.81 -7.42 -16.51
C GLU A 29 -21.93 -7.09 -17.71
N ALA A 30 -21.95 -5.84 -18.20
CA ALA A 30 -21.02 -5.36 -19.21
C ALA A 30 -19.56 -5.39 -18.75
N ALA A 31 -19.31 -5.16 -17.45
CA ALA A 31 -17.99 -5.29 -16.85
C ALA A 31 -17.53 -6.76 -16.71
N LYS A 32 -18.48 -7.72 -16.68
CA LYS A 32 -18.19 -9.16 -16.58
C LYS A 32 -17.84 -9.82 -17.92
N VAL A 33 -17.94 -9.12 -19.05
CA VAL A 33 -17.48 -9.66 -20.34
C VAL A 33 -15.96 -9.76 -20.30
N THR A 34 -15.47 -10.89 -19.82
CA THR A 34 -14.05 -11.23 -19.75
C THR A 34 -13.52 -11.59 -21.12
N LEU A 35 -12.31 -11.15 -21.42
CA LEU A 35 -11.57 -11.57 -22.61
C LEU A 35 -10.80 -12.85 -22.28
N ASP A 36 -11.52 -13.95 -22.03
CA ASP A 36 -10.93 -15.21 -21.50
C ASP A 36 -9.79 -15.74 -22.38
N HIS A 37 -9.88 -15.55 -23.70
CA HIS A 37 -8.84 -15.95 -24.64
C HIS A 37 -7.55 -15.11 -24.51
N LYS A 38 -7.60 -13.91 -23.92
CA LYS A 38 -6.44 -13.03 -23.69
C LYS A 38 -5.87 -13.16 -22.26
N ALA A 39 -6.60 -13.84 -21.38
CA ALA A 39 -6.15 -14.05 -19.99
C ALA A 39 -4.77 -14.74 -19.88
N PRO A 40 -4.46 -15.80 -20.65
CA PRO A 40 -3.14 -16.42 -20.58
C PRO A 40 -2.01 -15.50 -21.09
N ILE A 41 -2.30 -14.62 -22.07
CA ILE A 41 -1.32 -13.64 -22.57
C ILE A 41 -1.00 -12.62 -21.48
N ALA A 42 -2.03 -12.06 -20.84
CA ALA A 42 -1.88 -11.11 -19.75
C ALA A 42 -1.12 -11.74 -18.56
N ALA A 43 -1.47 -12.98 -18.19
CA ALA A 43 -0.78 -13.71 -17.13
C ALA A 43 0.70 -13.93 -17.46
N THR A 44 1.04 -14.29 -18.69
CA THR A 44 2.42 -14.48 -19.13
C THR A 44 3.22 -13.19 -19.05
N ILE A 45 2.66 -12.06 -19.52
CA ILE A 45 3.31 -10.75 -19.43
C ILE A 45 3.55 -10.36 -17.95
N MET A 46 2.57 -10.58 -17.07
CA MET A 46 2.73 -10.30 -15.65
C MET A 46 3.81 -11.16 -14.99
N ILE A 47 3.84 -12.47 -15.30
CA ILE A 47 4.85 -13.37 -14.75
C ILE A 47 6.24 -12.95 -15.21
N LEU A 48 6.42 -12.65 -16.50
CA LEU A 48 7.70 -12.17 -17.04
C LEU A 48 8.13 -10.85 -16.38
N MET A 49 7.21 -9.93 -16.16
CA MET A 49 7.48 -8.67 -15.44
C MET A 49 7.96 -8.95 -14.01
N ILE A 50 7.28 -9.84 -13.29
CA ILE A 50 7.65 -10.20 -11.91
C ILE A 50 9.05 -10.84 -11.88
N ILE A 51 9.32 -11.76 -12.80
CA ILE A 51 10.64 -12.40 -12.93
C ILE A 51 11.72 -11.34 -13.20
N ALA A 52 11.50 -10.42 -14.14
CA ALA A 52 12.44 -9.36 -14.45
C ALA A 52 12.69 -8.42 -13.24
N MET A 53 11.69 -8.17 -12.41
CA MET A 53 11.83 -7.39 -11.18
C MET A 53 12.59 -8.15 -10.09
N VAL A 54 12.34 -9.45 -9.93
CA VAL A 54 13.01 -10.29 -8.91
C VAL A 54 14.51 -10.43 -9.21
N PHE A 55 14.88 -10.54 -10.48
CA PHE A 55 16.27 -10.61 -10.91
C PHE A 55 16.95 -9.25 -11.06
N ASP A 56 16.27 -8.16 -10.70
CA ASP A 56 16.76 -6.77 -10.76
C ASP A 56 17.23 -6.33 -12.17
N PHE A 57 16.64 -6.92 -13.21
CA PHE A 57 16.82 -6.51 -14.60
C PHE A 57 16.02 -5.23 -14.89
N ILE A 58 16.54 -4.07 -14.54
CA ILE A 58 15.94 -2.75 -14.82
C ILE A 58 14.45 -2.69 -14.43
N PRO A 59 14.10 -2.64 -13.12
CA PRO A 59 12.73 -2.85 -12.65
C PRO A 59 11.72 -1.83 -13.22
N VAL A 60 12.11 -0.56 -13.38
CA VAL A 60 11.23 0.47 -13.95
C VAL A 60 10.94 0.22 -15.42
N ALA A 61 11.94 -0.15 -16.21
CA ALA A 61 11.74 -0.47 -17.62
C ALA A 61 10.90 -1.74 -17.82
N ALA A 62 11.02 -2.73 -16.95
CA ALA A 62 10.21 -3.95 -16.99
C ALA A 62 8.71 -3.63 -16.85
N VAL A 63 8.35 -2.72 -15.94
CA VAL A 63 6.95 -2.29 -15.76
C VAL A 63 6.45 -1.53 -17.00
N ILE A 64 7.26 -0.63 -17.57
CA ILE A 64 6.89 0.13 -18.77
C ILE A 64 6.69 -0.81 -19.96
N VAL A 65 7.61 -1.75 -20.17
CA VAL A 65 7.53 -2.74 -21.26
C VAL A 65 6.31 -3.63 -21.07
N ALA A 66 6.05 -4.11 -19.87
CA ALA A 66 4.86 -4.93 -19.59
C ALA A 66 3.56 -4.16 -19.87
N ALA A 67 3.46 -2.89 -19.45
CA ALA A 67 2.31 -2.04 -19.74
C ALA A 67 2.13 -1.85 -21.26
N LEU A 68 3.21 -1.61 -21.99
CA LEU A 68 3.19 -1.42 -23.43
C LEU A 68 2.77 -2.72 -24.15
N LEU A 69 3.28 -3.89 -23.71
CA LEU A 69 2.86 -5.18 -24.25
C LEU A 69 1.38 -5.47 -23.98
N MET A 70 0.85 -5.11 -22.81
CA MET A 70 -0.59 -5.27 -22.50
C MET A 70 -1.48 -4.42 -23.42
N VAL A 71 -1.03 -3.23 -23.79
CA VAL A 71 -1.73 -2.36 -24.75
C VAL A 71 -1.62 -2.93 -26.16
N LEU A 72 -0.43 -3.34 -26.61
CA LEU A 72 -0.20 -3.87 -27.96
C LEU A 72 -0.92 -5.22 -28.21
N THR A 73 -1.05 -6.04 -27.19
CA THR A 73 -1.79 -7.32 -27.27
C THR A 73 -3.30 -7.12 -27.10
N GLU A 74 -3.76 -5.88 -26.99
CA GLU A 74 -5.16 -5.53 -26.74
C GLU A 74 -5.77 -6.27 -25.52
N CYS A 75 -4.94 -6.62 -24.54
CA CYS A 75 -5.40 -7.15 -23.25
C CYS A 75 -6.17 -6.08 -22.47
N LEU A 76 -5.85 -4.80 -22.70
CA LEU A 76 -6.62 -3.64 -22.27
C LEU A 76 -7.51 -3.18 -23.42
N ARG A 77 -8.82 -3.12 -23.20
CA ARG A 77 -9.81 -2.74 -24.24
C ARG A 77 -9.59 -1.34 -24.77
N ASN A 78 -9.32 -0.40 -23.87
CA ASN A 78 -9.07 1.00 -24.18
C ASN A 78 -8.00 1.55 -23.25
N VAL A 79 -7.20 2.49 -23.73
CA VAL A 79 -6.22 3.23 -22.91
C VAL A 79 -6.95 4.00 -21.79
N GLU A 80 -8.16 4.49 -22.04
CA GLU A 80 -8.99 5.18 -21.04
C GLU A 80 -9.37 4.29 -19.86
N ASP A 81 -9.63 2.99 -20.09
CA ASP A 81 -9.95 2.05 -19.02
C ASP A 81 -8.72 1.76 -18.16
N ALA A 82 -7.53 1.74 -18.77
CA ALA A 82 -6.28 1.66 -18.03
C ALA A 82 -6.08 2.92 -17.14
N TYR A 83 -6.35 4.12 -17.66
CA TYR A 83 -6.26 5.35 -16.86
C TYR A 83 -7.25 5.39 -15.69
N LYS A 84 -8.44 4.83 -15.85
CA LYS A 84 -9.46 4.75 -14.78
C LYS A 84 -9.07 3.78 -13.66
N THR A 85 -8.26 2.76 -13.96
CA THR A 85 -7.78 1.81 -12.95
C THR A 85 -6.60 2.35 -12.15
N ILE A 86 -5.94 3.42 -12.62
CA ILE A 86 -4.85 4.07 -11.90
C ILE A 86 -5.44 4.79 -10.67
N ASN A 87 -4.91 4.47 -9.51
CA ASN A 87 -5.24 5.21 -8.30
C ASN A 87 -4.47 6.54 -8.27
N TRP A 88 -5.03 7.55 -8.93
CA TRP A 88 -4.45 8.89 -9.03
C TRP A 88 -4.28 9.56 -7.66
N GLU A 89 -5.17 9.27 -6.73
CA GLU A 89 -5.09 9.79 -5.35
C GLU A 89 -3.79 9.35 -4.70
N SER A 90 -3.44 8.07 -4.80
CA SER A 90 -2.17 7.54 -4.28
C SER A 90 -0.95 8.15 -4.96
N ILE A 91 -0.98 8.32 -6.29
CA ILE A 91 0.13 8.91 -7.04
C ILE A 91 0.34 10.38 -6.63
N VAL A 92 -0.73 11.17 -6.59
CA VAL A 92 -0.67 12.58 -6.20
C VAL A 92 -0.22 12.72 -4.74
N LEU A 93 -0.70 11.85 -3.85
CA LEU A 93 -0.33 11.83 -2.46
C LEU A 93 1.17 11.53 -2.28
N ILE A 94 1.70 10.53 -2.97
CA ILE A 94 3.14 10.22 -2.94
C ILE A 94 3.95 11.41 -3.49
N ALA A 95 3.54 11.96 -4.64
CA ALA A 95 4.23 13.09 -5.26
C ALA A 95 4.23 14.34 -4.37
N ALA A 96 3.16 14.59 -3.61
CA ALA A 96 3.08 15.70 -2.66
C ALA A 96 3.86 15.44 -1.36
N MET A 97 3.98 14.19 -0.93
CA MET A 97 4.69 13.82 0.30
C MET A 97 6.22 13.80 0.14
N LEU A 98 6.75 13.55 -1.05
CA LEU A 98 8.19 13.59 -1.30
C LEU A 98 8.81 14.95 -0.96
N PRO A 99 8.27 16.11 -1.41
CA PRO A 99 8.75 17.41 -0.97
C PRO A 99 8.64 17.64 0.53
N MET A 100 7.60 17.10 1.18
CA MET A 100 7.43 17.19 2.63
C MET A 100 8.53 16.44 3.39
N SER A 101 8.88 15.22 2.93
CA SER A 101 10.01 14.45 3.46
C SER A 101 11.33 15.23 3.33
N LEU A 102 11.57 15.82 2.15
CA LEU A 102 12.75 16.66 1.91
C LEU A 102 12.76 17.91 2.80
N ALA A 103 11.61 18.53 3.04
CA ALA A 103 11.48 19.68 3.93
C ALA A 103 11.82 19.29 5.38
N LEU A 104 11.31 18.15 5.88
CA LEU A 104 11.65 17.61 7.19
C LEU A 104 13.16 17.37 7.36
N GLU A 105 13.81 16.89 6.32
CA GLU A 105 15.27 16.69 6.32
C GLU A 105 16.03 18.02 6.32
N LYS A 106 15.67 18.94 5.41
CA LYS A 106 16.33 20.26 5.27
C LYS A 106 16.11 21.17 6.46
N THR A 107 14.97 21.09 7.13
CA THR A 107 14.67 21.89 8.34
C THR A 107 15.31 21.30 9.59
N GLY A 108 15.87 20.08 9.51
CA GLY A 108 16.41 19.37 10.66
C GLY A 108 15.34 18.75 11.57
N ALA A 109 14.07 18.84 11.21
CA ALA A 109 12.99 18.28 12.02
C ALA A 109 13.09 16.76 12.16
N SER A 110 13.49 16.06 11.09
CA SER A 110 13.77 14.61 11.15
C SER A 110 14.91 14.29 12.10
N ALA A 111 15.96 15.10 12.14
CA ALA A 111 17.08 14.96 13.05
C ALA A 111 16.67 15.20 14.51
N MET A 112 15.82 16.20 14.78
CA MET A 112 15.28 16.44 16.13
C MET A 112 14.44 15.25 16.64
N ILE A 113 13.56 14.73 15.80
CA ILE A 113 12.72 13.60 16.18
C ILE A 113 13.55 12.33 16.35
N SER A 114 14.50 12.06 15.44
CA SER A 114 15.39 10.89 15.56
C SER A 114 16.28 10.98 16.80
N SER A 115 16.89 12.14 17.07
CA SER A 115 17.72 12.34 18.27
C SER A 115 16.90 12.18 19.55
N GLY A 116 15.65 12.65 19.57
CA GLY A 116 14.72 12.38 20.65
C GLY A 116 14.46 10.90 20.85
N LEU A 117 14.14 10.16 19.80
CA LEU A 117 13.95 8.70 19.85
C LEU A 117 15.22 7.97 20.29
N VAL A 118 16.37 8.34 19.73
CA VAL A 118 17.66 7.74 20.10
C VAL A 118 18.04 8.05 21.55
N SER A 119 17.81 9.28 22.04
CA SER A 119 18.13 9.65 23.44
C SER A 119 17.25 8.93 24.46
N TYR A 120 16.00 8.62 24.12
CA TYR A 120 15.10 7.90 25.04
C TYR A 120 15.18 6.38 24.91
N LEU A 121 15.45 5.84 23.72
CA LEU A 121 15.37 4.42 23.42
C LEU A 121 16.71 3.81 23.01
N GLY A 122 17.67 4.62 22.54
CA GLY A 122 18.95 4.15 22.01
C GLY A 122 19.83 3.48 23.05
N ASP A 123 19.81 3.96 24.30
CA ASP A 123 20.58 3.38 25.41
C ASP A 123 20.15 1.94 25.74
N PHE A 124 18.93 1.56 25.40
CA PHE A 124 18.42 0.21 25.57
C PHE A 124 18.78 -0.74 24.42
N GLY A 125 19.47 -0.24 23.40
CA GLY A 125 19.95 -1.01 22.26
C GLY A 125 19.08 -0.92 21.01
N PRO A 126 19.59 -1.40 19.85
CA PRO A 126 18.98 -1.22 18.53
C PRO A 126 17.59 -1.89 18.40
N ILE A 127 17.37 -2.98 19.14
CA ILE A 127 16.09 -3.72 19.10
C ILE A 127 14.97 -2.90 19.73
N ILE A 128 15.23 -2.24 20.86
CA ILE A 128 14.23 -1.43 21.55
C ILE A 128 13.94 -0.16 20.76
N LEU A 129 14.97 0.43 20.13
CA LEU A 129 14.78 1.55 19.21
C LEU A 129 13.94 1.15 17.99
N LEU A 130 14.21 -0.01 17.40
CA LEU A 130 13.41 -0.57 16.30
C LEU A 130 11.95 -0.81 16.71
N ALA A 131 11.75 -1.38 17.90
CA ALA A 131 10.40 -1.56 18.45
C ALA A 131 9.69 -0.22 18.66
N GLY A 132 10.38 0.78 19.20
CA GLY A 132 9.85 2.13 19.38
C GLY A 132 9.41 2.77 18.05
N ILE A 133 10.23 2.65 17.01
CA ILE A 133 9.89 3.14 15.67
C ILE A 133 8.70 2.36 15.10
N TYR A 134 8.67 1.04 15.25
CA TYR A 134 7.54 0.22 14.80
C TYR A 134 6.23 0.66 15.46
N PHE A 135 6.18 0.74 16.80
CA PHE A 135 4.96 1.09 17.52
C PHE A 135 4.54 2.54 17.29
N THR A 136 5.49 3.47 17.16
CA THR A 136 5.18 4.86 16.79
C THR A 136 4.56 4.95 15.41
N THR A 137 5.12 4.23 14.44
CA THR A 137 4.58 4.15 13.07
C THR A 137 3.19 3.52 13.08
N SER A 138 3.02 2.42 13.79
CA SER A 138 1.77 1.69 13.93
C SER A 138 0.68 2.51 14.62
N LEU A 139 1.03 3.36 15.57
CA LEU A 139 0.10 4.28 16.20
C LEU A 139 -0.32 5.41 15.25
N LEU A 140 0.64 6.02 14.54
CA LEU A 140 0.37 7.12 13.61
C LEU A 140 -0.51 6.68 12.44
N THR A 141 -0.31 5.48 11.89
CA THR A 141 -1.11 4.98 10.78
C THR A 141 -2.58 4.73 11.14
N MET A 142 -2.94 4.72 12.42
CA MET A 142 -4.34 4.66 12.85
C MET A 142 -5.10 5.96 12.54
N PHE A 143 -4.40 7.08 12.43
CA PHE A 143 -4.97 8.42 12.24
C PHE A 143 -4.70 9.00 10.85
N ILE A 144 -3.60 8.58 10.24
CA ILE A 144 -3.12 9.06 8.95
C ILE A 144 -3.06 7.87 7.98
N SER A 145 -3.12 8.13 6.66
CA SER A 145 -3.02 7.04 5.66
C SER A 145 -1.68 6.31 5.75
N ASN A 146 -1.68 5.03 5.41
CA ASN A 146 -0.50 4.17 5.45
C ASN A 146 0.67 4.77 4.65
N THR A 147 0.39 5.27 3.44
CA THR A 147 1.39 5.87 2.56
C THR A 147 1.99 7.12 3.18
N ALA A 148 1.16 8.02 3.73
CA ALA A 148 1.63 9.24 4.36
C ALA A 148 2.49 8.94 5.59
N THR A 149 2.08 7.98 6.41
CA THR A 149 2.83 7.53 7.58
C THR A 149 4.19 6.96 7.20
N ALA A 150 4.23 6.08 6.18
CA ALA A 150 5.48 5.48 5.72
C ALA A 150 6.47 6.54 5.21
N VAL A 151 6.01 7.48 4.37
CA VAL A 151 6.85 8.55 3.82
C VAL A 151 7.35 9.50 4.91
N LEU A 152 6.53 9.78 5.91
CA LEU A 152 6.90 10.65 7.03
C LEU A 152 7.94 9.98 7.95
N LEU A 153 7.75 8.72 8.28
CA LEU A 153 8.58 8.01 9.26
C LEU A 153 9.85 7.40 8.66
N ALA A 154 9.89 7.12 7.36
CA ALA A 154 11.07 6.53 6.72
C ALA A 154 12.35 7.36 6.90
N PRO A 155 12.41 8.69 6.66
CA PRO A 155 13.60 9.48 6.87
C PRO A 155 14.01 9.55 8.36
N ILE A 156 13.06 9.52 9.29
CA ILE A 156 13.30 9.51 10.72
C ILE A 156 13.94 8.16 11.14
N ALA A 157 13.39 7.06 10.65
CA ALA A 157 13.92 5.72 10.91
C ALA A 157 15.33 5.52 10.32
N LEU A 158 15.53 6.03 9.09
CA LEU A 158 16.84 6.03 8.45
C LEU A 158 17.88 6.77 9.29
N LYS A 159 17.54 7.99 9.70
CA LYS A 159 18.43 8.83 10.50
C LYS A 159 18.74 8.19 11.86
N ALA A 160 17.72 7.68 12.56
CA ALA A 160 17.88 7.01 13.84
C ALA A 160 18.80 5.78 13.75
N ALA A 161 18.70 4.98 12.69
CA ALA A 161 19.58 3.84 12.47
C ALA A 161 21.03 4.26 12.21
N LEU A 162 21.23 5.32 11.43
CA LEU A 162 22.57 5.87 11.15
C LEU A 162 23.21 6.48 12.40
N ASP A 163 22.44 7.16 13.25
CA ASP A 163 22.93 7.80 14.48
C ASP A 163 23.48 6.77 15.49
N ILE A 164 22.92 5.55 15.52
CA ILE A 164 23.43 4.44 16.36
C ILE A 164 24.40 3.51 15.61
N GLY A 165 24.73 3.81 14.34
CA GLY A 165 25.72 3.06 13.56
C GLY A 165 25.27 1.67 13.10
N VAL A 166 23.95 1.41 12.99
CA VAL A 166 23.42 0.13 12.52
C VAL A 166 22.83 0.22 11.11
N SER A 167 22.66 -0.94 10.48
CA SER A 167 22.04 -1.03 9.15
C SER A 167 20.62 -0.44 9.16
N PRO A 168 20.29 0.48 8.23
CA PRO A 168 18.98 1.09 8.16
C PRO A 168 17.87 0.17 7.59
N TYR A 169 18.23 -0.92 6.89
CA TYR A 169 17.26 -1.80 6.24
C TYR A 169 16.19 -2.37 7.18
N PRO A 170 16.53 -2.92 8.37
CA PRO A 170 15.53 -3.42 9.30
C PRO A 170 14.57 -2.33 9.78
N PHE A 171 15.06 -1.10 9.96
CA PHE A 171 14.26 0.04 10.39
C PHE A 171 13.27 0.51 9.31
N LEU A 172 13.73 0.60 8.06
CA LEU A 172 12.87 0.94 6.93
C LEU A 172 11.82 -0.15 6.68
N PHE A 173 12.22 -1.42 6.81
CA PHE A 173 11.30 -2.53 6.70
C PHE A 173 10.25 -2.51 7.82
N ALA A 174 10.66 -2.21 9.05
CA ALA A 174 9.75 -2.05 10.19
C ALA A 174 8.73 -0.95 9.97
N VAL A 175 9.14 0.22 9.44
CA VAL A 175 8.23 1.32 9.09
C VAL A 175 7.22 0.88 8.03
N THR A 176 7.67 0.20 6.98
CA THR A 176 6.81 -0.24 5.88
C THR A 176 5.75 -1.25 6.36
N VAL A 177 6.18 -2.22 7.17
CA VAL A 177 5.26 -3.22 7.74
C VAL A 177 4.32 -2.56 8.74
N ALA A 178 4.82 -1.74 9.66
CA ALA A 178 4.01 -1.05 10.67
C ALA A 178 2.94 -0.14 10.05
N ALA A 179 3.30 0.61 9.00
CA ALA A 179 2.37 1.46 8.28
C ALA A 179 1.23 0.66 7.62
N SER A 180 1.50 -0.59 7.22
CA SER A 180 0.49 -1.46 6.58
C SER A 180 -0.34 -2.25 7.59
N MET A 181 0.15 -2.44 8.83
CA MET A 181 -0.49 -3.25 9.87
C MET A 181 -1.41 -2.41 10.77
N CYS A 182 -2.40 -1.77 10.18
CA CYS A 182 -3.39 -0.97 10.90
C CYS A 182 -4.69 -1.74 11.09
N PHE A 183 -4.71 -2.66 12.05
CA PHE A 183 -5.87 -3.49 12.33
C PHE A 183 -6.86 -2.84 13.31
N ALA A 184 -6.40 -1.93 14.16
CA ALA A 184 -7.21 -1.33 15.20
C ALA A 184 -8.10 -0.16 14.72
N SER A 185 -7.92 0.30 13.48
CA SER A 185 -8.73 1.38 12.90
C SER A 185 -9.52 0.91 11.68
N PRO A 186 -10.84 1.09 11.65
CA PRO A 186 -11.64 0.78 10.46
C PRO A 186 -11.45 1.82 9.33
N PHE A 187 -10.93 3.02 9.65
CA PHE A 187 -10.85 4.13 8.69
C PHE A 187 -9.50 4.25 8.00
N SER A 188 -8.48 3.54 8.46
CA SER A 188 -7.12 3.66 7.91
C SER A 188 -6.97 3.02 6.54
N THR A 189 -7.80 2.03 6.20
CA THR A 189 -7.77 1.36 4.90
C THR A 189 -9.18 1.15 4.34
N PRO A 190 -9.38 1.29 3.01
CA PRO A 190 -10.68 1.05 2.38
C PRO A 190 -11.27 -0.34 2.66
N PRO A 191 -10.50 -1.46 2.66
CA PRO A 191 -11.02 -2.77 3.01
C PRO A 191 -11.62 -2.84 4.41
N ASN A 192 -10.98 -2.21 5.42
CA ASN A 192 -11.47 -2.19 6.78
C ASN A 192 -12.83 -1.46 6.88
N ALA A 193 -12.97 -0.32 6.20
CA ALA A 193 -14.21 0.44 6.16
C ALA A 193 -15.36 -0.37 5.51
N LEU A 194 -15.07 -1.10 4.44
CA LEU A 194 -16.05 -1.97 3.77
C LEU A 194 -16.53 -3.10 4.69
N VAL A 195 -15.60 -3.77 5.36
CA VAL A 195 -15.92 -4.87 6.29
C VAL A 195 -16.71 -4.35 7.48
N MET A 196 -16.41 -3.16 7.99
CA MET A 196 -17.15 -2.51 9.08
C MET A 196 -18.64 -2.37 8.72
N SER A 197 -18.95 -1.83 7.54
CA SER A 197 -20.31 -1.61 7.11
C SER A 197 -21.06 -2.93 6.82
N ALA A 198 -20.41 -3.87 6.14
CA ALA A 198 -20.98 -5.16 5.78
C ALA A 198 -21.23 -6.07 7.01
N GLY A 199 -20.31 -6.07 7.96
CA GLY A 199 -20.36 -6.89 9.17
C GLY A 199 -21.10 -6.23 10.34
N LYS A 200 -21.56 -4.97 10.18
CA LYS A 200 -22.16 -4.16 11.26
C LYS A 200 -21.28 -4.07 12.51
N TYR A 201 -19.96 -4.07 12.32
CA TYR A 201 -19.00 -3.91 13.41
C TYR A 201 -18.96 -2.47 13.90
N THR A 202 -18.71 -2.33 15.21
CA THR A 202 -18.47 -1.02 15.83
C THR A 202 -16.97 -0.69 15.82
N PHE A 203 -16.63 0.58 15.99
CA PHE A 203 -15.22 0.98 16.15
C PHE A 203 -14.53 0.23 17.30
N MET A 204 -15.25 0.01 18.40
CA MET A 204 -14.70 -0.68 19.57
C MET A 204 -14.38 -2.16 19.29
N ASP A 205 -15.09 -2.81 18.37
CA ASP A 205 -14.79 -4.18 17.97
C ASP A 205 -13.44 -4.25 17.24
N TYR A 206 -13.16 -3.25 16.38
CA TYR A 206 -11.83 -3.11 15.75
C TYR A 206 -10.73 -2.89 16.77
N VAL A 207 -10.95 -2.03 17.76
CA VAL A 207 -9.94 -1.79 18.81
C VAL A 207 -9.70 -3.06 19.63
N LYS A 208 -10.75 -3.75 20.06
CA LYS A 208 -10.63 -4.95 20.89
C LYS A 208 -9.88 -6.09 20.22
N VAL A 209 -10.10 -6.30 18.93
CA VAL A 209 -9.46 -7.39 18.17
C VAL A 209 -8.19 -6.94 17.48
N GLY A 210 -8.22 -5.75 16.88
CA GLY A 210 -7.14 -5.22 16.07
C GLY A 210 -5.93 -4.79 16.89
N LEU A 211 -6.12 -4.18 18.07
CA LEU A 211 -5.01 -3.72 18.89
C LEU A 211 -4.16 -4.88 19.43
N PRO A 212 -4.71 -5.95 20.00
CA PRO A 212 -3.91 -7.13 20.37
C PRO A 212 -3.18 -7.75 19.17
N LEU A 213 -3.86 -7.85 18.02
CA LEU A 213 -3.25 -8.37 16.80
C LEU A 213 -2.08 -7.48 16.33
N GLN A 214 -2.24 -6.17 16.39
CA GLN A 214 -1.22 -5.19 16.02
C GLN A 214 0.03 -5.30 16.93
N VAL A 215 -0.17 -5.53 18.23
CA VAL A 215 0.92 -5.76 19.19
C VAL A 215 1.63 -7.10 18.91
N ILE A 216 0.88 -8.17 18.67
CA ILE A 216 1.44 -9.49 18.32
C ILE A 216 2.30 -9.39 17.06
N MET A 217 1.77 -8.73 16.01
CA MET A 217 2.51 -8.52 14.76
C MET A 217 3.77 -7.67 14.98
N GLY A 218 3.72 -6.69 15.88
CA GLY A 218 4.88 -5.92 16.28
C GLY A 218 5.98 -6.77 16.93
N ILE A 219 5.61 -7.64 17.85
CA ILE A 219 6.55 -8.57 18.50
C ILE A 219 7.16 -9.52 17.46
N VAL A 220 6.36 -10.09 16.58
CA VAL A 220 6.83 -10.97 15.50
C VAL A 220 7.79 -10.22 14.58
N MET A 221 7.44 -8.99 14.17
CA MET A 221 8.28 -8.18 13.28
C MET A 221 9.63 -7.86 13.90
N VAL A 222 9.66 -7.41 15.15
CA VAL A 222 10.90 -7.11 15.89
C VAL A 222 11.75 -8.36 16.04
N SER A 223 11.13 -9.51 16.34
CA SER A 223 11.84 -10.80 16.45
C SER A 223 12.46 -11.25 15.13
N VAL A 224 11.71 -11.12 14.02
CA VAL A 224 12.23 -11.46 12.67
C VAL A 224 13.37 -10.52 12.29
N ALA A 225 13.23 -9.22 12.52
CA ALA A 225 14.28 -8.25 12.22
C ALA A 225 15.56 -8.54 13.02
N PHE A 226 15.43 -8.97 14.28
CA PHE A 226 16.56 -9.41 15.11
C PHE A 226 17.24 -10.66 14.53
N ILE A 227 16.46 -11.69 14.20
CA ILE A 227 17.00 -12.93 13.61
C ILE A 227 17.74 -12.63 12.30
N VAL A 228 17.17 -11.81 11.43
CA VAL A 228 17.79 -11.41 10.15
C VAL A 228 19.09 -10.64 10.38
N SER A 229 19.15 -9.75 11.38
CA SER A 229 20.37 -9.00 11.69
C SER A 229 21.48 -9.92 12.19
N VAL A 230 21.15 -10.86 13.09
CA VAL A 230 22.11 -11.85 13.63
C VAL A 230 22.61 -12.79 12.54
N LEU A 231 21.72 -13.30 11.68
CA LEU A 231 22.13 -14.16 10.57
C LEU A 231 23.07 -13.44 9.60
N ARG A 232 22.84 -12.16 9.34
CA ARG A 232 23.72 -11.37 8.48
C ARG A 232 25.11 -11.19 9.07
N GLU A 233 25.24 -10.99 10.38
CA GLU A 233 26.55 -10.91 11.07
C GLU A 233 27.31 -12.25 11.05
N VAL A 234 26.60 -13.37 11.04
CA VAL A 234 27.20 -14.71 11.03
C VAL A 234 27.67 -15.12 9.63
N PHE A 235 27.02 -14.63 8.57
CA PHE A 235 27.29 -15.03 7.18
C PHE A 235 28.11 -14.00 6.37
N MET A 236 28.45 -12.85 6.93
CA MET A 236 29.37 -11.87 6.35
C MET A 236 30.61 -11.67 7.18
#